data_516849fa29d41dd4bc592de530e017e7
#
_entry.id   516849fa29d41dd4bc592de530e017e7
#
_cell.length_a   1.000
_cell.length_b   1.000
_cell.length_c   1.000
_cell.angle_alpha   90.00
_cell.angle_beta   90.00
_cell.angle_gamma   90.00
#
_symmetry.space_group_name_H-M   'P 1'
#
loop_
_entity.id
_entity.type
_entity.pdbx_description
1 polymer ?
#
loop_
_entity_poly.entity_id
_entity_poly.type
_entity_poly.pdbx_seq_one_letter_code
_entity_poly.pdbx_strand_id
1 'polypeptide(L)'
;MSEDHKKQLEQQLWNIANTLRGKMNADEFRDYILGFIFYKYLAEKMEIYANKILKEGGDTFLFSEIDENTATGQEYIEAIKEESLEKLGYFLKPSELFSAVSKRGNHNEDSTESDRVAEDTTETYNTKDNFILEDLQKILNNIQNSTMGTDSEEDFEDLFEDMDLNSTKLGKSPEARNEIIAKVLAHLDKIDFKLENTELDVLGDAYEYLIGKFASGAGKKAGEFYTPQEVSTVLAKLVTTGKKKLKSVYDPTCGSGSLLLRVAKEVEEVNNFYGQELNRTTYNLARMNMILHGVHYRTFDIKQEDTLEHPQHLEHRFEAIVANPPFSANWSANQLFMSDDRFSQYGKLAPGSKADFAFVQHMVHHLAENGQMAVVLPHGALFRGSAEGHIRKYLIEEKNFLDAVIGLPANIFYGTSIPTCILVFKKCRENPNDILFIDASADFEKVKTQNMLSDANVAKIVSTYRERKTEDKYSYVAPLSEVAENDYNLNIPRYVDTFEEEEQIDIENVATQIEDLAADLKENEKLIASFCKELNIKTPF
;
A
#
# COMPACT_ATOMS: atom_id res chain seq x y z
N MET A 1 -23.22 6.73 0.97
CA MET A 1 -22.40 7.70 0.21
C MET A 1 -21.42 6.92 -0.60
N SER A 2 -21.38 7.19 -1.88
CA SER A 2 -21.13 6.23 -2.94
C SER A 2 -19.64 6.12 -3.29
N GLU A 3 -19.30 4.99 -3.92
CA GLU A 3 -18.06 4.81 -4.70
C GLU A 3 -17.74 6.03 -5.60
N ASP A 4 -18.76 6.78 -6.02
CA ASP A 4 -18.60 7.99 -6.83
C ASP A 4 -17.86 9.11 -6.10
N HIS A 5 -18.11 9.30 -4.79
CA HIS A 5 -17.40 10.32 -3.99
C HIS A 5 -15.94 9.94 -3.79
N LYS A 6 -15.67 8.66 -3.51
CA LYS A 6 -14.30 8.15 -3.41
C LYS A 6 -13.53 8.36 -4.73
N LYS A 7 -14.10 7.94 -5.86
CA LYS A 7 -13.49 8.14 -7.19
C LYS A 7 -13.26 9.62 -7.53
N GLN A 8 -14.19 10.49 -7.13
CA GLN A 8 -14.04 11.93 -7.33
C GLN A 8 -12.87 12.48 -6.51
N LEU A 9 -12.73 12.10 -5.24
CA LEU A 9 -11.63 12.51 -4.37
C LEU A 9 -10.29 11.98 -4.91
N GLU A 10 -10.21 10.70 -5.27
CA GLU A 10 -9.03 10.10 -5.90
C GLU A 10 -8.58 10.87 -7.14
N GLN A 11 -9.53 11.25 -8.01
CA GLN A 11 -9.24 12.02 -9.22
C GLN A 11 -8.77 13.44 -8.91
N GLN A 12 -9.39 14.12 -7.94
CA GLN A 12 -8.99 15.46 -7.53
C GLN A 12 -7.57 15.47 -6.97
N LEU A 13 -7.26 14.56 -6.05
CA LEU A 13 -5.93 14.44 -5.45
C LEU A 13 -4.88 14.07 -6.50
N TRP A 14 -5.20 13.17 -7.43
CA TRP A 14 -4.30 12.82 -8.53
C TRP A 14 -4.05 14.00 -9.49
N ASN A 15 -5.05 14.82 -9.74
CA ASN A 15 -4.88 16.03 -10.57
C ASN A 15 -3.93 17.04 -9.90
N ILE A 16 -4.01 17.20 -8.58
CA ILE A 16 -3.06 18.04 -7.83
C ILE A 16 -1.65 17.47 -7.92
N ALA A 17 -1.48 16.17 -7.75
CA ALA A 17 -0.19 15.51 -7.93
C ALA A 17 0.42 15.79 -9.32
N ASN A 18 -0.40 15.88 -10.35
CA ASN A 18 0.05 16.20 -11.70
C ASN A 18 0.59 17.64 -11.87
N THR A 19 0.30 18.58 -10.96
CA THR A 19 0.88 19.95 -11.03
C THR A 19 2.39 19.95 -10.83
N LEU A 20 2.92 18.98 -10.10
CA LEU A 20 4.36 18.78 -9.88
C LEU A 20 5.01 17.89 -10.94
N ARG A 21 4.21 17.15 -11.71
CA ARG A 21 4.71 16.26 -12.77
C ARG A 21 5.50 17.03 -13.82
N GLY A 22 6.67 16.50 -14.17
CA GLY A 22 7.56 17.10 -15.17
C GLY A 22 8.60 18.07 -14.61
N LYS A 23 8.53 18.40 -13.30
CA LYS A 23 9.56 19.18 -12.60
C LYS A 23 10.50 18.29 -11.80
N MET A 24 10.03 17.15 -11.33
CA MET A 24 10.78 16.15 -10.57
C MET A 24 10.30 14.73 -10.89
N ASN A 25 11.06 13.72 -10.44
CA ASN A 25 10.69 12.31 -10.62
C ASN A 25 9.46 11.93 -9.79
N ALA A 26 8.74 10.86 -10.19
CA ALA A 26 7.53 10.41 -9.53
C ALA A 26 7.74 10.13 -8.02
N ASP A 27 8.86 9.53 -7.64
CA ASP A 27 9.19 9.23 -6.25
C ASP A 27 9.41 10.49 -5.41
N GLU A 28 9.98 11.52 -6.02
CA GLU A 28 10.33 12.77 -5.33
C GLU A 28 9.09 13.65 -5.08
N PHE A 29 8.18 13.77 -6.04
CA PHE A 29 6.98 14.58 -5.82
C PHE A 29 5.90 13.84 -5.00
N ARG A 30 5.96 12.50 -4.92
CA ARG A 30 5.13 11.69 -4.05
C ARG A 30 5.18 12.18 -2.60
N ASP A 31 6.39 12.34 -2.06
CA ASP A 31 6.60 12.63 -0.64
C ASP A 31 6.03 14.02 -0.27
N TYR A 32 6.14 14.99 -1.17
CA TYR A 32 5.50 16.31 -0.98
C TYR A 32 3.97 16.23 -1.01
N ILE A 33 3.39 15.54 -1.99
CA ILE A 33 1.93 15.47 -2.13
C ILE A 33 1.31 14.71 -0.96
N LEU A 34 1.88 13.54 -0.63
CA LEU A 34 1.39 12.73 0.49
C LEU A 34 1.57 13.47 1.82
N GLY A 35 2.69 14.15 2.02
CA GLY A 35 2.95 14.95 3.22
C GLY A 35 2.02 16.16 3.34
N PHE A 36 1.69 16.88 2.26
CA PHE A 36 0.73 17.99 2.30
C PHE A 36 -0.71 17.53 2.53
N ILE A 37 -1.13 16.40 1.97
CA ILE A 37 -2.43 15.79 2.27
C ILE A 37 -2.48 15.41 3.74
N PHE A 38 -1.42 14.83 4.28
CA PHE A 38 -1.34 14.47 5.68
C PHE A 38 -1.34 15.68 6.60
N TYR A 39 -0.58 16.75 6.29
CA TYR A 39 -0.64 18.00 7.04
C TYR A 39 -2.05 18.61 7.04
N LYS A 40 -2.73 18.65 5.88
CA LYS A 40 -4.11 19.13 5.81
C LYS A 40 -5.05 18.29 6.69
N TYR A 41 -4.90 16.97 6.65
CA TYR A 41 -5.67 16.07 7.51
C TYR A 41 -5.47 16.38 9.00
N LEU A 42 -4.20 16.51 9.43
CA LEU A 42 -3.89 16.85 10.83
C LEU A 42 -4.52 18.19 11.23
N ALA A 43 -4.39 19.20 10.37
CA ALA A 43 -4.93 20.54 10.64
C ALA A 43 -6.46 20.55 10.75
N GLU A 44 -7.17 19.91 9.81
CA GLU A 44 -8.64 19.81 9.85
C GLU A 44 -9.12 18.99 11.06
N LYS A 45 -8.45 17.88 11.37
CA LYS A 45 -8.78 17.06 12.54
C LYS A 45 -8.59 17.80 13.84
N MET A 46 -7.50 18.58 13.95
CA MET A 46 -7.22 19.44 15.09
C MET A 46 -8.31 20.52 15.24
N GLU A 47 -8.67 21.21 14.16
CA GLU A 47 -9.70 22.26 14.18
C GLU A 47 -11.07 21.71 14.58
N ILE A 48 -11.49 20.58 14.02
CA ILE A 48 -12.75 19.89 14.38
C ILE A 48 -12.75 19.54 15.87
N TYR A 49 -11.65 18.98 16.39
CA TYR A 49 -11.55 18.59 17.79
C TYR A 49 -11.56 19.80 18.73
N ALA A 50 -10.79 20.84 18.41
CA ALA A 50 -10.76 22.09 19.18
C ALA A 50 -12.13 22.81 19.21
N ASN A 51 -12.81 22.88 18.06
CA ASN A 51 -14.17 23.46 17.99
C ASN A 51 -15.17 22.64 18.80
N LYS A 52 -14.99 21.32 18.91
CA LYS A 52 -15.81 20.48 19.79
C LYS A 52 -15.59 20.84 21.27
N ILE A 53 -14.34 21.00 21.71
CA ILE A 53 -13.99 21.39 23.08
C ILE A 53 -14.60 22.75 23.40
N LEU A 54 -14.43 23.75 22.53
CA LEU A 54 -15.00 25.11 22.72
C LEU A 54 -16.52 25.05 22.87
N LYS A 55 -17.20 24.31 21.98
CA LYS A 55 -18.65 24.15 22.03
C LYS A 55 -19.14 23.47 23.33
N GLU A 56 -18.44 22.45 23.80
CA GLU A 56 -18.73 21.78 25.07
C GLU A 56 -18.49 22.69 26.26
N GLY A 57 -17.53 23.65 26.17
CA GLY A 57 -17.29 24.73 27.12
C GLY A 57 -18.32 25.83 27.08
N GLY A 58 -19.20 25.86 26.08
CA GLY A 58 -20.25 26.89 25.91
C GLY A 58 -19.84 28.10 25.07
N ASP A 59 -18.66 28.03 24.43
CA ASP A 59 -18.16 29.07 23.53
C ASP A 59 -18.83 29.02 22.16
N THR A 60 -18.94 30.18 21.49
CA THR A 60 -19.62 30.32 20.19
C THR A 60 -18.68 30.68 19.05
N PHE A 61 -17.42 30.99 19.34
CA PHE A 61 -16.38 31.27 18.35
C PHE A 61 -15.64 29.99 17.95
N LEU A 62 -14.95 30.05 16.81
CA LEU A 62 -14.17 28.92 16.29
C LEU A 62 -12.73 28.99 16.78
N PHE A 63 -12.07 27.84 16.80
CA PHE A 63 -10.65 27.74 17.15
C PHE A 63 -9.77 28.63 16.25
N SER A 64 -10.07 28.68 14.96
CA SER A 64 -9.38 29.54 13.98
C SER A 64 -9.56 31.04 14.23
N GLU A 65 -10.50 31.47 15.07
CA GLU A 65 -10.77 32.88 15.41
C GLU A 65 -10.05 33.33 16.70
N ILE A 66 -9.38 32.42 17.42
CA ILE A 66 -8.65 32.75 18.64
C ILE A 66 -7.43 33.63 18.32
N ASP A 67 -7.36 34.81 18.93
CA ASP A 67 -6.18 35.69 18.82
C ASP A 67 -5.05 35.21 19.76
N GLU A 68 -4.01 34.64 19.16
CA GLU A 68 -2.84 34.07 19.86
C GLU A 68 -2.04 35.12 20.65
N ASN A 69 -2.22 36.41 20.38
CA ASN A 69 -1.46 37.50 21.04
C ASN A 69 -2.13 38.03 22.32
N THR A 70 -3.36 37.62 22.61
CA THR A 70 -4.06 38.02 23.82
C THR A 70 -3.85 37.01 24.95
N ALA A 71 -3.88 37.51 26.22
CA ALA A 71 -3.74 36.64 27.39
C ALA A 71 -4.87 35.58 27.43
N THR A 72 -6.10 35.97 27.13
CA THR A 72 -7.26 35.08 27.08
C THR A 72 -7.12 34.04 25.96
N GLY A 73 -6.65 34.47 24.77
CA GLY A 73 -6.40 33.53 23.67
C GLY A 73 -5.33 32.48 24.01
N GLN A 74 -4.26 32.89 24.71
CA GLN A 74 -3.23 31.98 25.19
C GLN A 74 -3.75 30.96 26.22
N GLU A 75 -4.65 31.38 27.12
CA GLU A 75 -5.32 30.48 28.09
C GLU A 75 -6.16 29.41 27.36
N TYR A 76 -6.95 29.78 26.35
CA TYR A 76 -7.70 28.83 25.53
C TYR A 76 -6.76 27.87 24.78
N ILE A 77 -5.72 28.39 24.17
CA ILE A 77 -4.74 27.60 23.40
C ILE A 77 -4.07 26.55 24.29
N GLU A 78 -3.63 26.90 25.50
CA GLU A 78 -2.96 25.95 26.38
C GLU A 78 -3.93 24.87 26.89
N ALA A 79 -5.17 25.21 27.24
CA ALA A 79 -6.19 24.23 27.64
C ALA A 79 -6.53 23.27 26.50
N ILE A 80 -6.72 23.76 25.28
CA ILE A 80 -7.00 22.93 24.10
C ILE A 80 -5.80 22.05 23.77
N LYS A 81 -4.57 22.55 23.95
CA LYS A 81 -3.33 21.81 23.70
C LYS A 81 -3.20 20.58 24.61
N GLU A 82 -3.45 20.74 25.91
CA GLU A 82 -3.41 19.61 26.87
C GLU A 82 -4.34 18.48 26.45
N GLU A 83 -5.59 18.80 26.15
CA GLU A 83 -6.61 17.84 25.71
C GLU A 83 -6.26 17.21 24.35
N SER A 84 -5.70 18.01 23.43
CA SER A 84 -5.33 17.53 22.09
C SER A 84 -4.15 16.56 22.12
N LEU A 85 -3.15 16.82 22.94
CA LEU A 85 -2.00 15.92 23.09
C LEU A 85 -2.43 14.56 23.67
N GLU A 86 -3.37 14.53 24.60
CA GLU A 86 -3.88 13.26 25.13
C GLU A 86 -4.72 12.50 24.10
N LYS A 87 -5.56 13.21 23.32
CA LYS A 87 -6.58 12.60 22.47
C LYS A 87 -6.13 12.37 21.04
N LEU A 88 -5.41 13.34 20.45
CA LEU A 88 -4.93 13.27 19.07
C LEU A 88 -3.45 12.88 18.99
N GLY A 89 -2.68 13.14 20.04
CA GLY A 89 -1.24 12.90 20.10
C GLY A 89 -0.40 14.05 19.57
N TYR A 90 -0.99 15.16 19.10
CA TYR A 90 -0.28 16.33 18.55
C TYR A 90 -1.11 17.60 18.76
N PHE A 91 -0.47 18.76 18.50
CA PHE A 91 -1.13 20.06 18.57
C PHE A 91 -0.67 21.01 17.46
N LEU A 92 -1.61 21.80 16.95
CA LEU A 92 -1.39 22.93 16.03
C LEU A 92 -2.11 24.17 16.56
N LYS A 93 -1.46 25.34 16.44
CA LYS A 93 -2.06 26.63 16.78
C LYS A 93 -3.06 27.09 15.70
N PRO A 94 -3.94 28.05 15.98
CA PRO A 94 -4.84 28.65 14.98
C PRO A 94 -4.10 29.14 13.72
N SER A 95 -2.97 29.85 13.89
CA SER A 95 -2.15 30.35 12.77
C SER A 95 -1.44 29.24 11.97
N GLU A 96 -1.36 28.03 12.51
CA GLU A 96 -0.71 26.87 11.91
C GLU A 96 -1.70 25.95 11.19
N LEU A 97 -3.00 26.25 11.24
CA LEU A 97 -4.02 25.50 10.49
C LEU A 97 -3.81 25.63 8.98
N PHE A 98 -4.10 24.56 8.25
CA PHE A 98 -3.87 24.46 6.81
C PHE A 98 -4.56 25.61 6.04
N SER A 99 -5.80 25.93 6.37
CA SER A 99 -6.57 27.03 5.79
C SER A 99 -5.94 28.41 6.03
N ALA A 100 -5.36 28.62 7.22
CA ALA A 100 -4.65 29.87 7.55
C ALA A 100 -3.37 30.03 6.70
N VAL A 101 -2.60 28.95 6.53
CA VAL A 101 -1.37 28.95 5.71
C VAL A 101 -1.71 29.12 4.23
N SER A 102 -2.74 28.40 3.74
CA SER A 102 -3.19 28.52 2.35
C SER A 102 -3.63 29.93 1.99
N LYS A 103 -4.39 30.60 2.87
CA LYS A 103 -4.81 32.00 2.67
C LYS A 103 -3.62 32.96 2.60
N ARG A 104 -2.61 32.81 3.49
CA ARG A 104 -1.39 33.63 3.45
C ARG A 104 -0.63 33.50 2.12
N GLY A 105 -0.58 32.27 1.56
CA GLY A 105 0.08 32.01 0.28
C GLY A 105 -0.65 32.59 -0.95
N ASN A 106 -1.97 32.83 -0.86
CA ASN A 106 -2.84 33.14 -2.01
C ASN A 106 -3.26 34.61 -2.14
N HIS A 107 -2.76 35.53 -1.32
CA HIS A 107 -3.17 36.95 -1.34
C HIS A 107 -3.04 37.67 -2.69
N ASN A 108 -2.55 37.02 -3.76
CA ASN A 108 -2.39 37.60 -5.09
C ASN A 108 -3.50 37.26 -6.11
N GLU A 109 -4.46 36.36 -5.80
CA GLU A 109 -5.49 36.00 -6.80
C GLU A 109 -6.80 36.80 -6.66
N ASP A 110 -7.05 37.47 -5.52
CA ASP A 110 -8.27 38.25 -5.27
C ASP A 110 -8.15 39.75 -5.57
N SER A 111 -7.00 40.26 -6.00
CA SER A 111 -6.90 41.59 -6.57
C SER A 111 -7.49 41.56 -7.99
N THR A 112 -8.80 41.79 -8.06
CA THR A 112 -9.55 41.93 -9.31
C THR A 112 -8.94 43.00 -10.21
N GLU A 113 -9.03 42.80 -11.53
CA GLU A 113 -8.59 43.73 -12.60
C GLU A 113 -9.09 45.18 -12.50
N SER A 114 -9.88 45.53 -11.48
CA SER A 114 -10.43 46.87 -11.27
C SER A 114 -9.48 47.90 -10.61
N ASP A 115 -8.34 47.47 -10.03
CA ASP A 115 -7.41 48.37 -9.35
C ASP A 115 -6.16 48.78 -10.17
N ARG A 116 -6.13 48.46 -11.44
CA ARG A 116 -4.98 48.78 -12.34
C ARG A 116 -5.01 50.19 -12.94
N VAL A 117 -5.81 51.11 -12.44
CA VAL A 117 -5.82 52.51 -12.93
C VAL A 117 -5.70 53.47 -11.74
N ALA A 118 -4.47 53.69 -11.28
CA ALA A 118 -4.06 54.96 -10.66
C ALA A 118 -2.53 55.01 -10.48
N GLU A 119 -1.93 55.85 -11.26
CA GLU A 119 -0.72 56.68 -11.13
C GLU A 119 0.26 56.43 -9.96
N ASP A 120 1.51 56.06 -10.39
CA ASP A 120 2.78 56.66 -9.98
C ASP A 120 2.95 57.08 -8.50
N THR A 121 3.15 56.11 -7.60
CA THR A 121 3.92 56.31 -6.40
C THR A 121 4.74 55.05 -6.10
N THR A 122 6.04 55.21 -5.86
CA THR A 122 7.01 54.21 -5.44
C THR A 122 6.62 53.57 -4.11
N GLU A 123 5.69 52.64 -4.16
CA GLU A 123 5.46 51.71 -3.07
C GLU A 123 6.25 50.45 -3.32
N THR A 124 7.28 50.24 -2.53
CA THR A 124 8.00 48.97 -2.36
C THR A 124 6.98 47.90 -2.03
N TYR A 125 6.63 47.09 -3.02
CA TYR A 125 5.82 45.89 -2.82
C TYR A 125 6.47 45.05 -1.73
N ASN A 126 5.79 44.85 -0.63
CA ASN A 126 6.23 44.05 0.49
C ASN A 126 6.06 42.57 0.11
N THR A 127 7.02 42.05 -0.67
CA THR A 127 7.08 40.64 -1.10
C THR A 127 7.26 39.65 0.07
N LYS A 128 7.37 40.16 1.30
CA LYS A 128 7.54 39.35 2.51
C LYS A 128 6.24 38.73 3.03
N ASP A 129 5.08 39.33 2.77
CA ASP A 129 3.81 38.88 3.37
C ASP A 129 3.24 37.59 2.75
N ASN A 130 3.69 37.22 1.52
CA ASN A 130 3.23 36.03 0.81
C ASN A 130 4.25 34.86 0.81
N PHE A 131 5.31 34.97 1.59
CA PHE A 131 6.36 33.96 1.63
C PHE A 131 6.11 32.96 2.75
N ILE A 132 5.58 31.77 2.40
CA ILE A 132 5.12 30.75 3.35
C ILE A 132 6.13 29.63 3.62
N LEU A 133 7.23 29.53 2.86
CA LEU A 133 8.18 28.41 2.95
C LEU A 133 8.76 28.23 4.34
N GLU A 134 9.30 29.31 4.94
CA GLU A 134 9.90 29.26 6.27
C GLU A 134 8.86 28.98 7.36
N ASP A 135 7.67 29.55 7.22
CA ASP A 135 6.57 29.31 8.15
C ASP A 135 6.09 27.86 8.07
N LEU A 136 5.92 27.34 6.86
CA LEU A 136 5.53 25.95 6.65
C LEU A 136 6.57 24.98 7.24
N GLN A 137 7.87 25.23 7.04
CA GLN A 137 8.93 24.43 7.65
C GLN A 137 8.85 24.47 9.20
N LYS A 138 8.59 25.64 9.78
CA LYS A 138 8.41 25.77 11.23
C LYS A 138 7.17 25.01 11.71
N ILE A 139 6.06 25.09 10.98
CA ILE A 139 4.80 24.40 11.33
C ILE A 139 5.00 22.88 11.31
N LEU A 140 5.62 22.32 10.27
CA LEU A 140 5.89 20.89 10.20
C LEU A 140 6.80 20.43 11.36
N ASN A 141 7.80 21.23 11.71
CA ASN A 141 8.64 20.97 12.90
C ASN A 141 7.85 21.14 14.21
N ASN A 142 6.91 22.09 14.29
CA ASN A 142 6.12 22.32 15.50
C ASN A 142 5.12 21.18 15.77
N ILE A 143 4.64 20.47 14.74
CA ILE A 143 3.85 19.25 14.93
C ILE A 143 4.66 18.24 15.75
N GLN A 144 5.90 17.95 15.32
CA GLN A 144 6.81 17.07 16.04
C GLN A 144 7.15 17.63 17.44
N ASN A 145 7.54 18.89 17.53
CA ASN A 145 7.92 19.51 18.82
C ASN A 145 6.76 19.49 19.84
N SER A 146 5.51 19.52 19.39
CA SER A 146 4.36 19.47 20.28
C SER A 146 4.22 18.14 21.01
N THR A 147 4.80 17.06 20.46
CA THR A 147 4.71 15.70 20.99
C THR A 147 5.87 15.33 21.93
N MET A 148 6.91 16.18 22.02
CA MET A 148 8.09 15.90 22.85
C MET A 148 7.72 15.65 24.31
N GLY A 149 8.19 14.52 24.85
CA GLY A 149 7.89 14.10 26.22
C GLY A 149 6.50 13.50 26.42
N THR A 150 5.74 13.25 25.36
CA THR A 150 4.44 12.58 25.40
C THR A 150 4.54 11.13 24.88
N ASP A 151 3.48 10.34 25.08
CA ASP A 151 3.39 8.96 24.58
C ASP A 151 3.42 8.87 23.05
N SER A 152 3.15 9.95 22.32
CA SER A 152 3.11 10.00 20.86
C SER A 152 4.41 10.49 20.21
N GLU A 153 5.46 10.80 21.00
CA GLU A 153 6.73 11.36 20.49
C GLU A 153 7.32 10.50 19.36
N GLU A 154 7.46 9.20 19.55
CA GLU A 154 8.01 8.29 18.54
C GLU A 154 7.19 8.25 17.25
N ASP A 155 5.86 8.44 17.33
CA ASP A 155 4.97 8.37 16.17
C ASP A 155 5.03 9.62 15.28
N PHE A 156 5.48 10.75 15.84
CA PHE A 156 5.58 12.03 15.13
C PHE A 156 7.02 12.47 14.90
N GLU A 157 8.02 11.82 15.50
CA GLU A 157 9.44 12.15 15.31
C GLU A 157 9.83 11.97 13.84
N ASP A 158 10.45 13.03 13.26
CA ASP A 158 10.96 13.10 11.88
C ASP A 158 9.92 12.69 10.79
N LEU A 159 8.64 12.81 11.10
CA LEU A 159 7.57 12.35 10.23
C LEU A 159 7.56 13.06 8.87
N PHE A 160 7.99 14.32 8.81
CA PHE A 160 8.06 15.13 7.60
C PHE A 160 9.47 15.31 7.04
N GLU A 161 10.47 14.53 7.48
CA GLU A 161 11.87 14.73 7.06
C GLU A 161 12.09 14.57 5.56
N ASP A 162 11.27 13.76 4.88
CA ASP A 162 11.35 13.55 3.43
C ASP A 162 10.82 14.75 2.61
N MET A 163 10.20 15.73 3.27
CA MET A 163 9.68 16.95 2.64
C MET A 163 10.71 18.09 2.68
N ASP A 164 11.79 17.99 1.91
CA ASP A 164 12.79 19.08 1.80
C ASP A 164 12.22 20.28 1.01
N LEU A 165 11.61 21.24 1.70
CA LEU A 165 11.03 22.46 1.12
C LEU A 165 12.10 23.38 0.50
N ASN A 166 13.39 23.16 0.79
CA ASN A 166 14.52 23.90 0.24
C ASN A 166 15.12 23.27 -1.01
N SER A 167 14.59 22.11 -1.43
CA SER A 167 15.09 21.37 -2.59
C SER A 167 15.04 22.21 -3.88
N THR A 168 16.16 22.27 -4.58
CA THR A 168 16.24 22.92 -5.90
C THR A 168 15.37 22.26 -6.98
N LYS A 169 14.87 21.05 -6.71
CA LYS A 169 13.94 20.31 -7.56
C LYS A 169 12.55 20.95 -7.59
N LEU A 170 12.11 21.57 -6.50
CA LEU A 170 10.88 22.36 -6.44
C LEU A 170 11.02 23.66 -7.24
N GLY A 171 12.21 24.29 -7.22
CA GLY A 171 12.46 25.53 -7.92
C GLY A 171 13.88 26.04 -7.70
N LYS A 172 14.45 26.71 -8.68
CA LYS A 172 15.83 27.22 -8.63
C LYS A 172 16.03 28.35 -7.62
N SER A 173 14.99 29.10 -7.31
CA SER A 173 15.03 30.19 -6.32
C SER A 173 14.00 29.96 -5.22
N PRO A 174 14.14 30.60 -4.04
CA PRO A 174 13.15 30.52 -2.97
C PRO A 174 11.74 30.94 -3.44
N GLU A 175 11.64 31.97 -4.25
CA GLU A 175 10.38 32.51 -4.78
C GLU A 175 9.69 31.45 -5.68
N ALA A 176 10.45 30.80 -6.57
CA ALA A 176 9.93 29.75 -7.43
C ALA A 176 9.44 28.52 -6.64
N ARG A 177 10.10 28.18 -5.55
CA ARG A 177 9.67 27.10 -4.64
C ARG A 177 8.40 27.49 -3.91
N ASN A 178 8.37 28.73 -3.38
CA ASN A 178 7.19 29.27 -2.68
C ASN A 178 5.95 29.28 -3.59
N GLU A 179 6.07 29.75 -4.83
CA GLU A 179 4.96 29.79 -5.79
C GLU A 179 4.37 28.39 -6.06
N ILE A 180 5.22 27.37 -6.23
CA ILE A 180 4.76 26.00 -6.46
C ILE A 180 4.03 25.44 -5.25
N ILE A 181 4.61 25.61 -4.06
CA ILE A 181 4.01 25.12 -2.81
C ILE A 181 2.70 25.84 -2.53
N ALA A 182 2.65 27.16 -2.66
CA ALA A 182 1.42 27.94 -2.51
C ALA A 182 0.30 27.45 -3.44
N LYS A 183 0.61 27.16 -4.70
CA LYS A 183 -0.35 26.59 -5.66
C LYS A 183 -0.86 25.22 -5.24
N VAL A 184 0.02 24.35 -4.75
CA VAL A 184 -0.39 23.02 -4.27
C VAL A 184 -1.31 23.14 -3.06
N LEU A 185 -0.94 23.96 -2.08
CA LEU A 185 -1.77 24.20 -0.89
C LEU A 185 -3.13 24.79 -1.27
N ALA A 186 -3.17 25.77 -2.18
CA ALA A 186 -4.40 26.38 -2.67
C ALA A 186 -5.35 25.39 -3.35
N HIS A 187 -4.80 24.45 -4.11
CA HIS A 187 -5.60 23.41 -4.74
C HIS A 187 -6.10 22.38 -3.71
N LEU A 188 -5.27 21.99 -2.74
CA LEU A 188 -5.68 21.09 -1.66
C LEU A 188 -6.74 21.73 -0.77
N ASP A 189 -6.64 23.02 -0.47
CA ASP A 189 -7.59 23.74 0.40
C ASP A 189 -9.03 23.74 -0.15
N LYS A 190 -9.17 23.67 -1.49
CA LYS A 190 -10.48 23.57 -2.15
C LYS A 190 -11.14 22.19 -2.03
N ILE A 191 -10.43 21.19 -1.55
CA ILE A 191 -10.95 19.83 -1.39
C ILE A 191 -11.46 19.65 0.03
N ASP A 192 -12.75 19.37 0.17
CA ASP A 192 -13.35 18.99 1.43
C ASP A 192 -13.12 17.49 1.70
N PHE A 193 -12.36 17.19 2.74
CA PHE A 193 -12.08 15.81 3.17
C PHE A 193 -13.24 15.14 3.89
N LYS A 194 -14.28 15.91 4.28
CA LYS A 194 -15.48 15.44 4.99
C LYS A 194 -15.18 14.60 6.23
N LEU A 195 -14.20 15.00 7.01
CA LEU A 195 -13.73 14.29 8.20
C LEU A 195 -14.78 14.20 9.32
N GLU A 196 -15.84 15.01 9.27
CA GLU A 196 -16.98 14.92 10.21
C GLU A 196 -17.82 13.64 9.99
N ASN A 197 -17.71 13.01 8.82
CA ASN A 197 -18.47 11.82 8.47
C ASN A 197 -17.69 10.54 8.80
N THR A 198 -17.80 10.09 10.03
CA THR A 198 -17.01 8.99 10.60
C THR A 198 -17.37 7.58 10.08
N GLU A 199 -18.41 7.43 9.26
CA GLU A 199 -18.87 6.10 8.81
C GLU A 199 -18.04 5.49 7.67
N LEU A 200 -17.25 6.30 6.95
CA LEU A 200 -16.48 5.83 5.79
C LEU A 200 -15.09 6.46 5.77
N ASP A 201 -14.07 5.63 5.74
CA ASP A 201 -12.67 6.02 5.59
C ASP A 201 -12.33 6.36 4.12
N VAL A 202 -13.01 7.39 3.59
CA VAL A 202 -12.88 7.77 2.17
C VAL A 202 -11.51 8.40 1.89
N LEU A 203 -11.00 9.19 2.84
CA LEU A 203 -9.71 9.86 2.69
C LEU A 203 -8.56 8.83 2.76
N GLY A 204 -8.61 7.91 3.73
CA GLY A 204 -7.63 6.84 3.84
C GLY A 204 -7.56 5.99 2.58
N ASP A 205 -8.70 5.58 2.06
CA ASP A 205 -8.78 4.85 0.79
C ASP A 205 -8.21 5.64 -0.39
N ALA A 206 -8.47 6.96 -0.47
CA ALA A 206 -7.92 7.81 -1.52
C ALA A 206 -6.40 8.01 -1.37
N TYR A 207 -5.92 8.06 -0.13
CA TYR A 207 -4.49 8.12 0.17
C TYR A 207 -3.77 6.83 -0.25
N GLU A 208 -4.32 5.65 0.07
CA GLU A 208 -3.82 4.37 -0.40
C GLU A 208 -3.83 4.26 -1.93
N TYR A 209 -4.88 4.77 -2.59
CA TYR A 209 -4.92 4.84 -4.04
C TYR A 209 -3.76 5.66 -4.62
N LEU A 210 -3.43 6.81 -4.02
CA LEU A 210 -2.27 7.60 -4.44
C LEU A 210 -0.96 6.86 -4.23
N ILE A 211 -0.76 6.20 -3.08
CA ILE A 211 0.42 5.36 -2.83
C ILE A 211 0.56 4.32 -3.93
N GLY A 212 -0.51 3.61 -4.27
CA GLY A 212 -0.53 2.63 -5.36
C GLY A 212 -0.23 3.24 -6.74
N LYS A 213 -0.75 4.44 -7.03
CA LYS A 213 -0.46 5.16 -8.29
C LYS A 213 0.99 5.58 -8.41
N PHE A 214 1.59 6.08 -7.33
CA PHE A 214 3.02 6.40 -7.30
C PHE A 214 3.87 5.14 -7.43
N ALA A 215 3.51 4.06 -6.74
CA ALA A 215 4.15 2.78 -6.88
C ALA A 215 4.13 2.28 -8.33
N SER A 216 3.00 2.35 -9.02
CA SER A 216 2.90 1.92 -10.42
C SER A 216 3.79 2.72 -11.38
N GLY A 217 4.15 3.96 -11.03
CA GLY A 217 5.05 4.83 -11.79
C GLY A 217 6.54 4.64 -11.48
N ALA A 218 6.89 4.05 -10.34
CA ALA A 218 8.26 3.93 -9.84
C ALA A 218 9.08 2.76 -10.45
N GLY A 219 8.50 1.96 -11.35
CA GLY A 219 9.20 0.87 -12.04
C GLY A 219 9.59 -0.29 -11.13
N LYS A 220 10.83 -0.81 -11.26
CA LYS A 220 11.28 -2.02 -10.51
C LYS A 220 11.27 -1.88 -8.99
N LYS A 221 11.39 -0.68 -8.44
CA LYS A 221 11.35 -0.43 -7.00
C LYS A 221 9.94 -0.44 -6.41
N ALA A 222 8.92 -0.37 -7.25
CA ALA A 222 7.52 -0.25 -6.83
C ALA A 222 7.00 -1.48 -6.07
N GLY A 223 7.39 -2.67 -6.48
CA GLY A 223 7.00 -3.93 -5.83
C GLY A 223 7.62 -4.17 -4.45
N GLU A 224 8.61 -3.35 -4.07
CA GLU A 224 9.31 -3.49 -2.79
C GLU A 224 8.56 -2.80 -1.64
N PHE A 225 7.63 -1.88 -1.91
CA PHE A 225 6.94 -1.12 -0.86
C PHE A 225 5.40 -1.09 -0.97
N TYR A 226 4.84 -1.71 -2.00
CA TYR A 226 3.38 -1.72 -2.21
C TYR A 226 2.88 -3.07 -2.71
N THR A 227 1.94 -3.65 -1.99
CA THR A 227 1.23 -4.87 -2.37
C THR A 227 -0.06 -4.49 -3.10
N PRO A 228 -0.37 -5.07 -4.28
CA PRO A 228 -1.66 -4.84 -4.96
C PRO A 228 -2.85 -5.07 -4.03
N GLN A 229 -3.86 -4.21 -4.11
CA GLN A 229 -4.98 -4.21 -3.15
C GLN A 229 -5.74 -5.55 -3.12
N GLU A 230 -5.92 -6.18 -4.28
CA GLU A 230 -6.57 -7.47 -4.41
C GLU A 230 -5.77 -8.60 -3.74
N VAL A 231 -4.44 -8.58 -3.84
CA VAL A 231 -3.56 -9.53 -3.14
C VAL A 231 -3.58 -9.29 -1.63
N SER A 232 -3.54 -8.01 -1.21
CA SER A 232 -3.69 -7.63 0.20
C SER A 232 -5.02 -8.12 0.77
N THR A 233 -6.09 -8.03 -0.02
CA THR A 233 -7.43 -8.52 0.36
C THR A 233 -7.45 -10.05 0.53
N VAL A 234 -6.80 -10.79 -0.36
CA VAL A 234 -6.65 -12.25 -0.22
C VAL A 234 -5.91 -12.58 1.08
N LEU A 235 -4.74 -11.99 1.32
CA LEU A 235 -3.95 -12.23 2.53
C LEU A 235 -4.76 -11.93 3.79
N ALA A 236 -5.42 -10.77 3.85
CA ALA A 236 -6.23 -10.35 4.98
C ALA A 236 -7.37 -11.33 5.27
N LYS A 237 -8.13 -11.73 4.23
CA LYS A 237 -9.23 -12.71 4.36
C LYS A 237 -8.77 -14.10 4.77
N LEU A 238 -7.55 -14.51 4.37
CA LEU A 238 -6.97 -15.78 4.78
C LEU A 238 -6.65 -15.78 6.28
N VAL A 239 -5.93 -14.76 6.79
CA VAL A 239 -5.49 -14.72 8.20
C VAL A 239 -6.60 -14.40 9.19
N THR A 240 -7.71 -13.84 8.71
CA THR A 240 -8.90 -13.53 9.53
C THR A 240 -9.98 -14.61 9.47
N THR A 241 -9.75 -15.66 8.68
CA THR A 241 -10.74 -16.76 8.56
C THR A 241 -11.06 -17.35 9.94
N GLY A 242 -12.36 -17.34 10.27
CA GLY A 242 -12.88 -17.82 11.57
C GLY A 242 -12.70 -16.84 12.73
N LYS A 243 -12.19 -15.62 12.49
CA LYS A 243 -11.96 -14.62 13.54
C LYS A 243 -12.85 -13.41 13.33
N LYS A 244 -13.43 -12.88 14.41
CA LYS A 244 -14.19 -11.63 14.41
C LYS A 244 -13.38 -10.45 14.95
N LYS A 245 -12.46 -10.72 15.86
CA LYS A 245 -11.58 -9.75 16.50
C LYS A 245 -10.17 -10.30 16.58
N LEU A 246 -9.19 -9.42 16.57
CA LEU A 246 -7.78 -9.73 16.72
C LEU A 246 -7.17 -8.92 17.86
N LYS A 247 -6.40 -9.58 18.73
CA LYS A 247 -5.59 -8.88 19.72
C LYS A 247 -4.41 -8.16 19.08
N SER A 248 -3.84 -8.76 18.04
CA SER A 248 -2.68 -8.19 17.37
C SER A 248 -2.54 -8.67 15.93
N VAL A 249 -2.05 -7.78 15.09
CA VAL A 249 -1.61 -8.06 13.72
C VAL A 249 -0.16 -7.59 13.55
N TYR A 250 0.64 -8.32 12.77
CA TYR A 250 2.04 -8.01 12.52
C TYR A 250 2.41 -8.15 11.05
N ASP A 251 3.21 -7.20 10.57
CA ASP A 251 3.89 -7.27 9.28
C ASP A 251 5.38 -6.94 9.45
N PRO A 252 6.29 -7.92 9.29
CA PRO A 252 7.74 -7.72 9.47
C PRO A 252 8.40 -6.90 8.35
N THR A 253 7.67 -6.58 7.29
CA THR A 253 8.11 -5.81 6.11
C THR A 253 7.00 -4.88 5.65
N CYS A 254 6.50 -4.06 6.60
CA CYS A 254 5.17 -3.47 6.49
C CYS A 254 5.01 -2.45 5.35
N GLY A 255 6.10 -2.00 4.74
CA GLY A 255 6.03 -1.04 3.65
C GLY A 255 5.26 0.21 4.09
N SER A 256 4.23 0.56 3.33
CA SER A 256 3.32 1.67 3.65
C SER A 256 2.27 1.36 4.74
N GLY A 257 2.30 0.20 5.38
CA GLY A 257 1.30 -0.23 6.37
C GLY A 257 -0.04 -0.69 5.77
N SER A 258 -0.22 -0.61 4.45
CA SER A 258 -1.48 -0.93 3.77
C SER A 258 -2.00 -2.33 4.05
N LEU A 259 -1.10 -3.30 4.21
CA LEU A 259 -1.48 -4.69 4.49
C LEU A 259 -2.03 -4.86 5.91
N LEU A 260 -1.46 -4.17 6.90
CA LEU A 260 -1.98 -4.10 8.27
C LEU A 260 -3.40 -3.51 8.30
N LEU A 261 -3.59 -2.39 7.61
CA LEU A 261 -4.89 -1.71 7.50
C LEU A 261 -5.93 -2.58 6.77
N ARG A 262 -5.51 -3.36 5.78
CA ARG A 262 -6.39 -4.29 5.07
C ARG A 262 -6.91 -5.40 5.99
N VAL A 263 -6.06 -5.92 6.89
CA VAL A 263 -6.50 -6.91 7.90
C VAL A 263 -7.56 -6.32 8.83
N ALA A 264 -7.40 -5.05 9.23
CA ALA A 264 -8.38 -4.38 10.08
C ALA A 264 -9.77 -4.25 9.42
N LYS A 265 -9.83 -4.09 8.08
CA LYS A 265 -11.09 -4.00 7.34
C LYS A 265 -11.86 -5.33 7.26
N GLU A 266 -11.23 -6.45 7.58
CA GLU A 266 -11.84 -7.79 7.52
C GLU A 266 -12.38 -8.31 8.85
N VAL A 267 -12.18 -7.58 9.95
CA VAL A 267 -12.63 -7.91 11.30
C VAL A 267 -13.34 -6.72 11.96
N GLU A 268 -14.08 -6.99 13.03
CA GLU A 268 -14.79 -5.94 13.78
C GLU A 268 -13.82 -5.03 14.55
N GLU A 269 -12.66 -5.58 14.98
CA GLU A 269 -11.70 -4.87 15.82
C GLU A 269 -10.32 -5.52 15.77
N VAL A 270 -9.28 -4.69 15.69
CA VAL A 270 -7.89 -5.04 15.94
C VAL A 270 -7.38 -4.17 17.09
N ASN A 271 -6.92 -4.78 18.19
CA ASN A 271 -6.48 -4.00 19.34
C ASN A 271 -5.13 -3.32 19.09
N ASN A 272 -4.17 -4.04 18.50
CA ASN A 272 -2.83 -3.51 18.29
C ASN A 272 -2.27 -3.94 16.93
N PHE A 273 -1.56 -3.00 16.30
CA PHE A 273 -0.86 -3.17 15.04
C PHE A 273 0.64 -3.09 15.28
N TYR A 274 1.38 -4.02 14.71
CA TYR A 274 2.83 -4.05 14.78
C TYR A 274 3.42 -4.14 13.39
N GLY A 275 4.48 -3.39 13.15
CA GLY A 275 5.17 -3.41 11.87
C GLY A 275 6.65 -3.14 12.02
N GLN A 276 7.43 -3.60 11.04
CA GLN A 276 8.83 -3.23 10.93
C GLN A 276 9.17 -2.95 9.47
N GLU A 277 9.92 -1.86 9.22
CA GLU A 277 10.29 -1.42 7.89
C GLU A 277 11.75 -0.94 7.87
N LEU A 278 12.52 -1.38 6.89
CA LEU A 278 13.93 -1.02 6.77
C LEU A 278 14.10 0.41 6.24
N ASN A 279 13.30 0.78 5.23
CA ASN A 279 13.44 2.06 4.55
C ASN A 279 12.77 3.19 5.35
N ARG A 280 13.55 4.23 5.69
CA ARG A 280 13.11 5.37 6.51
C ARG A 280 11.90 6.10 5.91
N THR A 281 11.95 6.46 4.64
CA THR A 281 10.85 7.14 3.94
C THR A 281 9.57 6.31 3.94
N THR A 282 9.69 5.01 3.71
CA THR A 282 8.55 4.09 3.71
C THR A 282 8.00 3.87 5.13
N TYR A 283 8.86 3.84 6.15
CA TYR A 283 8.49 3.83 7.55
C TYR A 283 7.69 5.09 7.94
N ASN A 284 8.13 6.29 7.53
CA ASN A 284 7.40 7.53 7.74
C ASN A 284 6.03 7.48 7.06
N LEU A 285 5.97 6.96 5.82
CA LEU A 285 4.73 6.77 5.08
C LEU A 285 3.76 5.81 5.80
N ALA A 286 4.27 4.73 6.40
CA ALA A 286 3.44 3.79 7.16
C ALA A 286 2.78 4.47 8.37
N ARG A 287 3.54 5.25 9.17
CA ARG A 287 3.00 5.99 10.31
C ARG A 287 1.94 7.00 9.88
N MET A 288 2.21 7.78 8.83
CA MET A 288 1.23 8.71 8.25
C MET A 288 -0.05 7.98 7.83
N ASN A 289 0.09 6.83 7.18
CA ASN A 289 -1.03 6.04 6.69
C ASN A 289 -1.88 5.50 7.85
N MET A 290 -1.25 4.97 8.91
CA MET A 290 -1.96 4.50 10.12
C MET A 290 -2.78 5.64 10.75
N ILE A 291 -2.15 6.81 10.99
CA ILE A 291 -2.81 7.97 11.60
C ILE A 291 -3.96 8.49 10.72
N LEU A 292 -3.78 8.55 9.41
CA LEU A 292 -4.75 9.03 8.45
C LEU A 292 -6.00 8.13 8.37
N HIS A 293 -5.81 6.82 8.54
CA HIS A 293 -6.90 5.85 8.68
C HIS A 293 -7.54 5.85 10.09
N GLY A 294 -7.17 6.79 10.95
CA GLY A 294 -7.74 6.95 12.28
C GLY A 294 -7.27 5.93 13.31
N VAL A 295 -6.22 5.17 13.01
CA VAL A 295 -5.59 4.29 14.01
C VAL A 295 -4.92 5.17 15.06
N HIS A 296 -5.31 4.96 16.32
CA HIS A 296 -4.81 5.77 17.42
C HIS A 296 -3.32 5.45 17.68
N TYR A 297 -2.51 6.48 17.94
CA TYR A 297 -1.07 6.34 18.15
C TYR A 297 -0.69 5.29 19.23
N ARG A 298 -1.48 5.11 20.27
CA ARG A 298 -1.27 4.06 21.30
C ARG A 298 -1.59 2.64 20.84
N THR A 299 -2.14 2.45 19.64
CA THR A 299 -2.59 1.13 19.16
C THR A 299 -1.78 0.60 17.99
N PHE A 300 -0.78 1.34 17.52
CA PHE A 300 0.20 0.81 16.58
C PHE A 300 1.63 1.01 17.09
N ASP A 301 2.51 0.14 16.68
CA ASP A 301 3.94 0.16 16.98
C ASP A 301 4.71 -0.26 15.74
N ILE A 302 5.07 0.74 14.93
CA ILE A 302 5.88 0.56 13.71
C ILE A 302 7.32 0.96 14.04
N LYS A 303 8.28 0.09 13.75
CA LYS A 303 9.71 0.34 14.02
C LYS A 303 10.52 0.38 12.72
N GLN A 304 11.54 1.24 12.69
CA GLN A 304 12.43 1.37 11.54
C GLN A 304 13.75 0.66 11.84
N GLU A 305 13.93 -0.56 11.28
CA GLU A 305 15.16 -1.34 11.40
C GLU A 305 15.10 -2.58 10.49
N ASP A 306 16.24 -3.24 10.26
CA ASP A 306 16.28 -4.52 9.54
C ASP A 306 15.67 -5.64 10.39
N THR A 307 14.57 -6.20 9.92
CA THR A 307 13.81 -7.25 10.64
C THR A 307 14.61 -8.53 10.89
N LEU A 308 15.48 -8.92 9.96
CA LEU A 308 16.25 -10.15 10.10
C LEU A 308 17.47 -9.95 11.00
N GLU A 309 18.13 -8.80 10.87
CA GLU A 309 19.35 -8.48 11.61
C GLU A 309 19.05 -7.93 13.03
N HIS A 310 18.04 -7.04 13.14
CA HIS A 310 17.69 -6.29 14.35
C HIS A 310 16.18 -6.27 14.60
N PRO A 311 15.56 -7.44 14.93
CA PRO A 311 14.13 -7.53 15.20
C PRO A 311 13.73 -6.72 16.42
N GLN A 312 12.69 -5.92 16.31
CA GLN A 312 12.24 -5.01 17.37
C GLN A 312 11.11 -5.58 18.23
N HIS A 313 10.42 -6.63 17.78
CA HIS A 313 9.23 -7.18 18.44
C HIS A 313 9.44 -8.62 18.99
N LEU A 314 10.65 -8.98 19.39
CA LEU A 314 11.02 -10.37 19.76
C LEU A 314 10.14 -10.99 20.84
N GLU A 315 9.70 -10.19 21.81
CA GLU A 315 8.90 -10.65 22.95
C GLU A 315 7.42 -10.88 22.61
N HIS A 316 6.99 -10.44 21.39
CA HIS A 316 5.59 -10.51 21.00
C HIS A 316 5.26 -11.79 20.21
N ARG A 317 4.00 -12.23 20.37
CA ARG A 317 3.38 -13.31 19.57
C ARG A 317 2.04 -12.82 19.05
N PHE A 318 1.82 -12.98 17.75
CA PHE A 318 0.73 -12.33 17.04
C PHE A 318 -0.34 -13.31 16.57
N GLU A 319 -1.61 -12.90 16.65
CA GLU A 319 -2.74 -13.72 16.21
C GLU A 319 -2.93 -13.71 14.69
N ALA A 320 -2.50 -12.65 14.02
CA ALA A 320 -2.44 -12.57 12.58
C ALA A 320 -1.07 -12.03 12.14
N ILE A 321 -0.43 -12.69 11.16
CA ILE A 321 0.80 -12.21 10.54
C ILE A 321 0.60 -12.22 9.03
N VAL A 322 0.89 -11.09 8.41
CA VAL A 322 0.83 -10.93 6.95
C VAL A 322 2.13 -10.32 6.47
N ALA A 323 2.58 -10.71 5.29
CA ALA A 323 3.76 -10.07 4.69
C ALA A 323 3.82 -10.25 3.18
N ASN A 324 4.40 -9.25 2.54
CA ASN A 324 4.94 -9.32 1.19
C ASN A 324 6.42 -8.91 1.27
N PRO A 325 7.33 -9.80 1.73
CA PRO A 325 8.74 -9.47 1.89
C PRO A 325 9.42 -9.24 0.54
N PRO A 326 10.54 -8.51 0.49
CA PRO A 326 11.28 -8.27 -0.75
C PRO A 326 11.74 -9.60 -1.35
N PHE A 327 11.34 -9.89 -2.61
CA PHE A 327 11.57 -11.18 -3.24
C PHE A 327 13.04 -11.49 -3.44
N SER A 328 13.49 -12.62 -2.90
CA SER A 328 14.88 -13.09 -3.00
C SER A 328 15.91 -12.05 -2.58
N ALA A 329 15.61 -11.27 -1.54
CA ALA A 329 16.54 -10.29 -0.99
C ALA A 329 17.82 -10.96 -0.44
N ASN A 330 18.89 -10.21 -0.43
CA ASN A 330 20.11 -10.61 0.28
C ASN A 330 19.96 -10.31 1.78
N TRP A 331 20.53 -11.19 2.61
CA TRP A 331 20.70 -10.96 4.04
C TRP A 331 22.04 -11.53 4.50
N SER A 332 22.51 -11.23 5.69
CA SER A 332 23.85 -11.61 6.12
C SER A 332 24.06 -13.12 6.22
N ALA A 333 22.99 -13.87 6.57
CA ALA A 333 23.08 -15.30 6.90
C ALA A 333 24.26 -15.61 7.84
N ASN A 334 24.54 -14.72 8.80
CA ASN A 334 25.64 -14.85 9.72
C ASN A 334 25.48 -16.13 10.57
N GLN A 335 26.57 -16.88 10.75
CA GLN A 335 26.55 -18.12 11.54
C GLN A 335 26.11 -17.90 13.00
N LEU A 336 26.20 -16.69 13.54
CA LEU A 336 25.65 -16.35 14.86
C LEU A 336 24.15 -16.58 14.95
N PHE A 337 23.42 -16.46 13.86
CA PHE A 337 21.99 -16.77 13.81
C PHE A 337 21.66 -18.24 14.03
N MET A 338 22.63 -19.15 13.98
CA MET A 338 22.43 -20.54 14.39
C MET A 338 22.14 -20.69 15.89
N SER A 339 22.40 -19.66 16.70
CA SER A 339 22.01 -19.59 18.13
C SER A 339 20.79 -18.70 18.39
N ASP A 340 20.22 -18.08 17.37
CA ASP A 340 19.01 -17.26 17.47
C ASP A 340 17.78 -18.18 17.45
N ASP A 341 16.86 -18.02 18.40
CA ASP A 341 15.68 -18.86 18.57
C ASP A 341 14.75 -18.89 17.34
N ARG A 342 14.81 -17.86 16.49
CA ARG A 342 14.08 -17.81 15.23
C ARG A 342 14.56 -18.87 14.24
N PHE A 343 15.85 -19.21 14.25
CA PHE A 343 16.52 -20.04 13.23
C PHE A 343 17.14 -21.32 13.76
N SER A 344 17.57 -21.37 15.02
CA SER A 344 18.36 -22.46 15.62
C SER A 344 17.72 -23.84 15.46
N GLN A 345 16.39 -23.92 15.65
CA GLN A 345 15.64 -25.17 15.60
C GLN A 345 15.67 -25.88 14.22
N TYR A 346 15.93 -25.13 13.15
CA TYR A 346 15.94 -25.68 11.78
C TYR A 346 17.27 -26.33 11.39
N GLY A 347 18.34 -26.10 12.16
CA GLY A 347 19.67 -26.67 11.89
C GLY A 347 20.36 -26.14 10.62
N LYS A 348 19.71 -25.24 9.86
CA LYS A 348 20.24 -24.56 8.68
C LYS A 348 19.66 -23.16 8.56
N LEU A 349 20.49 -22.22 8.12
CA LEU A 349 20.05 -20.87 7.74
C LEU A 349 19.58 -20.87 6.27
N ALA A 350 18.63 -20.00 5.97
CA ALA A 350 18.28 -19.68 4.59
C ALA A 350 19.52 -19.13 3.85
N PRO A 351 19.62 -19.30 2.51
CA PRO A 351 20.77 -18.80 1.76
C PRO A 351 20.91 -17.28 1.87
N GLY A 352 22.15 -16.77 2.04
CA GLY A 352 22.41 -15.32 2.15
C GLY A 352 21.96 -14.52 0.92
N SER A 353 21.80 -15.16 -0.25
CA SER A 353 21.30 -14.54 -1.48
C SER A 353 19.78 -14.64 -1.65
N LYS A 354 19.06 -15.26 -0.70
CA LYS A 354 17.62 -15.52 -0.76
C LYS A 354 17.03 -15.60 0.65
N ALA A 355 16.59 -14.46 1.16
CA ALA A 355 16.02 -14.32 2.50
C ALA A 355 14.59 -14.86 2.63
N ASP A 356 13.98 -15.37 1.54
CA ASP A 356 12.57 -15.78 1.49
C ASP A 356 12.19 -16.65 2.72
N PHE A 357 12.94 -17.71 2.99
CA PHE A 357 12.69 -18.56 4.16
C PHE A 357 13.21 -17.98 5.48
N ALA A 358 14.15 -17.03 5.49
CA ALA A 358 14.51 -16.33 6.73
C ALA A 358 13.33 -15.51 7.26
N PHE A 359 12.60 -14.82 6.37
CA PHE A 359 11.35 -14.15 6.74
C PHE A 359 10.28 -15.14 7.21
N VAL A 360 10.10 -16.28 6.53
CA VAL A 360 9.16 -17.33 6.99
C VAL A 360 9.51 -17.80 8.39
N GLN A 361 10.78 -18.12 8.68
CA GLN A 361 11.24 -18.56 9.99
C GLN A 361 11.00 -17.50 11.07
N HIS A 362 11.29 -16.23 10.76
CA HIS A 362 11.01 -15.10 11.63
C HIS A 362 9.50 -14.99 11.94
N MET A 363 8.65 -15.04 10.91
CA MET A 363 7.19 -14.96 11.08
C MET A 363 6.64 -16.13 11.88
N VAL A 364 7.09 -17.36 11.62
CA VAL A 364 6.68 -18.56 12.38
C VAL A 364 7.08 -18.46 13.85
N HIS A 365 8.24 -17.89 14.15
CA HIS A 365 8.67 -17.64 15.53
C HIS A 365 7.70 -16.70 16.26
N HIS A 366 7.25 -15.65 15.58
CA HIS A 366 6.32 -14.66 16.14
C HIS A 366 4.84 -15.08 16.09
N LEU A 367 4.51 -16.21 15.47
CA LEU A 367 3.12 -16.67 15.39
C LEU A 367 2.63 -17.16 16.76
N ALA A 368 1.48 -16.66 17.22
CA ALA A 368 0.79 -17.16 18.40
C ALA A 368 0.27 -18.59 18.17
N GLU A 369 -0.02 -19.33 19.24
CA GLU A 369 -0.54 -20.70 19.13
C GLU A 369 -1.86 -20.76 18.36
N ASN A 370 -2.76 -19.79 18.56
CA ASN A 370 -4.02 -19.64 17.82
C ASN A 370 -3.86 -18.73 16.58
N GLY A 371 -2.63 -18.43 16.20
CA GLY A 371 -2.31 -17.49 15.12
C GLY A 371 -2.45 -18.09 13.74
N GLN A 372 -2.72 -17.21 12.76
CA GLN A 372 -2.71 -17.50 11.32
C GLN A 372 -1.75 -16.55 10.62
N MET A 373 -0.98 -17.08 9.68
CA MET A 373 0.02 -16.34 8.94
C MET A 373 -0.16 -16.59 7.44
N ALA A 374 -0.08 -15.54 6.64
CA ALA A 374 -0.05 -15.64 5.18
C ALA A 374 1.08 -14.77 4.62
N VAL A 375 1.92 -15.33 3.78
CA VAL A 375 3.08 -14.66 3.19
C VAL A 375 3.14 -14.87 1.70
N VAL A 376 3.41 -13.79 0.97
CA VAL A 376 3.68 -13.84 -0.48
C VAL A 376 5.15 -14.16 -0.71
N LEU A 377 5.41 -15.12 -1.57
CA LEU A 377 6.76 -15.53 -1.94
C LEU A 377 6.86 -15.76 -3.46
N PRO A 378 8.06 -15.66 -4.06
CA PRO A 378 8.27 -16.10 -5.45
C PRO A 378 8.09 -17.62 -5.55
N HIS A 379 7.55 -18.10 -6.67
CA HIS A 379 7.29 -19.53 -6.92
C HIS A 379 8.50 -20.43 -6.63
N GLY A 380 9.71 -19.91 -6.81
CA GLY A 380 10.95 -20.65 -6.50
C GLY A 380 11.01 -21.17 -5.06
N ALA A 381 10.37 -20.50 -4.09
CA ALA A 381 10.31 -20.94 -2.70
C ALA A 381 9.62 -22.30 -2.55
N LEU A 382 8.75 -22.68 -3.48
CA LEU A 382 8.02 -23.95 -3.44
C LEU A 382 8.90 -25.19 -3.73
N PHE A 383 9.96 -25.05 -4.54
CA PHE A 383 10.70 -26.20 -5.05
C PHE A 383 12.23 -26.10 -4.96
N ARG A 384 12.80 -24.92 -4.63
CA ARG A 384 14.25 -24.83 -4.45
C ARG A 384 14.71 -25.80 -3.36
N GLY A 385 15.81 -26.50 -3.63
CA GLY A 385 16.41 -27.51 -2.77
C GLY A 385 17.39 -26.91 -1.74
N SER A 386 18.37 -27.72 -1.30
CA SER A 386 19.42 -27.34 -0.34
C SER A 386 18.85 -26.83 1.00
N ALA A 387 19.27 -25.64 1.47
CA ALA A 387 18.83 -25.10 2.76
C ALA A 387 17.33 -24.78 2.77
N GLU A 388 16.77 -24.20 1.70
CA GLU A 388 15.34 -23.90 1.63
C GLU A 388 14.48 -25.17 1.64
N GLY A 389 14.89 -26.21 0.91
CA GLY A 389 14.23 -27.52 0.94
C GLY A 389 14.25 -28.14 2.35
N HIS A 390 15.36 -28.04 3.07
CA HIS A 390 15.49 -28.51 4.44
C HIS A 390 14.57 -27.77 5.42
N ILE A 391 14.53 -26.44 5.36
CA ILE A 391 13.66 -25.61 6.20
C ILE A 391 12.19 -25.93 5.88
N ARG A 392 11.82 -26.03 4.62
CA ARG A 392 10.47 -26.37 4.16
C ARG A 392 10.04 -27.75 4.66
N LYS A 393 10.89 -28.77 4.53
CA LYS A 393 10.65 -30.09 5.08
C LYS A 393 10.40 -30.05 6.59
N TYR A 394 11.24 -29.35 7.36
CA TYR A 394 11.10 -29.21 8.81
C TYR A 394 9.76 -28.56 9.19
N LEU A 395 9.34 -27.51 8.48
CA LEU A 395 8.06 -26.82 8.74
C LEU A 395 6.85 -27.72 8.48
N ILE A 396 6.95 -28.68 7.57
CA ILE A 396 5.85 -29.59 7.18
C ILE A 396 5.90 -30.87 8.02
N GLU A 397 7.02 -31.56 8.06
CA GLU A 397 7.16 -32.88 8.68
C GLU A 397 7.21 -32.77 10.21
N GLU A 398 8.09 -31.92 10.76
CA GLU A 398 8.33 -31.83 12.19
C GLU A 398 7.34 -30.90 12.91
N LYS A 399 7.02 -29.76 12.29
CA LYS A 399 6.13 -28.75 12.87
C LYS A 399 4.68 -28.90 12.44
N ASN A 400 4.45 -29.41 11.25
CA ASN A 400 3.11 -29.52 10.65
C ASN A 400 2.34 -28.20 10.64
N PHE A 401 3.02 -27.09 10.26
CA PHE A 401 2.44 -25.75 10.31
C PHE A 401 1.88 -25.27 8.96
N LEU A 402 2.34 -25.82 7.83
CA LEU A 402 1.86 -25.40 6.50
C LEU A 402 0.44 -25.89 6.26
N ASP A 403 -0.49 -24.97 6.09
CA ASP A 403 -1.92 -25.25 5.90
C ASP A 403 -2.36 -25.21 4.42
N ALA A 404 -1.87 -24.23 3.65
CA ALA A 404 -2.21 -24.12 2.23
C ALA A 404 -1.08 -23.48 1.41
N VAL A 405 -1.10 -23.80 0.11
CA VAL A 405 -0.25 -23.23 -0.96
C VAL A 405 -1.17 -22.69 -2.05
N ILE A 406 -1.08 -21.41 -2.37
CA ILE A 406 -1.96 -20.75 -3.33
C ILE A 406 -1.10 -20.10 -4.42
N GLY A 407 -1.23 -20.53 -5.66
CA GLY A 407 -0.57 -19.94 -6.83
C GLY A 407 -1.32 -18.70 -7.29
N LEU A 408 -0.59 -17.61 -7.52
CA LEU A 408 -1.12 -16.36 -8.04
C LEU A 408 -0.75 -16.18 -9.53
N PRO A 409 -1.52 -15.38 -10.28
CA PRO A 409 -1.17 -15.02 -11.65
C PRO A 409 0.22 -14.40 -11.75
N ALA A 410 0.97 -14.72 -12.78
CA ALA A 410 2.20 -14.02 -13.11
C ALA A 410 1.89 -12.54 -13.41
N ASN A 411 2.89 -11.67 -13.29
CA ASN A 411 2.75 -10.24 -13.61
C ASN A 411 1.64 -9.52 -12.83
N ILE A 412 1.35 -9.95 -11.59
CA ILE A 412 0.38 -9.31 -10.69
C ILE A 412 1.05 -8.18 -9.86
N PHE A 413 2.34 -8.30 -9.56
CA PHE A 413 3.10 -7.29 -8.82
C PHE A 413 3.73 -6.25 -9.74
N TYR A 414 3.80 -5.01 -9.27
CA TYR A 414 4.45 -3.93 -10.01
C TYR A 414 5.94 -4.22 -10.22
N GLY A 415 6.43 -3.92 -11.40
CA GLY A 415 7.87 -4.01 -11.74
C GLY A 415 8.45 -5.42 -11.86
N THR A 416 7.66 -6.49 -11.72
CA THR A 416 8.10 -7.87 -11.91
C THR A 416 7.06 -8.73 -12.62
N SER A 417 7.53 -9.61 -13.49
CA SER A 417 6.69 -10.63 -14.13
C SER A 417 6.80 -12.02 -13.48
N ILE A 418 7.52 -12.11 -12.34
CA ILE A 418 7.77 -13.38 -11.66
C ILE A 418 6.44 -13.93 -11.11
N PRO A 419 6.09 -15.20 -11.36
CA PRO A 419 4.96 -15.85 -10.72
C PRO A 419 5.20 -15.97 -9.21
N THR A 420 4.17 -15.72 -8.44
CA THR A 420 4.20 -15.71 -6.97
C THR A 420 3.19 -16.68 -6.39
N CYS A 421 3.37 -17.00 -5.12
CA CYS A 421 2.44 -17.83 -4.37
C CYS A 421 2.22 -17.25 -2.97
N ILE A 422 1.13 -17.64 -2.33
CA ILE A 422 0.87 -17.40 -0.92
C ILE A 422 1.06 -18.73 -0.17
N LEU A 423 1.86 -18.70 0.89
CA LEU A 423 1.94 -19.78 1.87
C LEU A 423 1.14 -19.38 3.11
N VAL A 424 0.25 -20.27 3.54
CA VAL A 424 -0.55 -20.10 4.76
C VAL A 424 -0.06 -21.06 5.83
N PHE A 425 0.26 -20.53 7.02
CA PHE A 425 0.71 -21.32 8.16
C PHE A 425 -0.19 -21.11 9.37
N LYS A 426 -0.38 -22.18 10.15
CA LYS A 426 -1.07 -22.21 11.43
C LYS A 426 -0.33 -23.13 12.39
N LYS A 427 -0.16 -22.75 13.65
CA LYS A 427 0.39 -23.66 14.64
C LYS A 427 -0.62 -24.73 15.07
N CYS A 428 -1.89 -24.34 15.24
CA CYS A 428 -3.00 -25.26 15.55
C CYS A 428 -3.87 -25.42 14.31
N ARG A 429 -3.54 -26.39 13.45
CA ARG A 429 -4.28 -26.70 12.23
C ARG A 429 -5.51 -27.56 12.53
N GLU A 430 -6.65 -27.19 11.94
CA GLU A 430 -7.88 -28.00 12.02
C GLU A 430 -7.75 -29.29 11.19
N ASN A 431 -6.96 -29.25 10.10
CA ASN A 431 -6.72 -30.38 9.20
C ASN A 431 -5.24 -30.74 9.17
N PRO A 432 -4.74 -31.47 10.17
CA PRO A 432 -3.30 -31.73 10.31
C PRO A 432 -2.74 -32.82 9.37
N ASN A 433 -3.60 -33.52 8.60
CA ASN A 433 -3.20 -34.68 7.80
C ASN A 433 -3.02 -34.38 6.31
N ASP A 434 -3.26 -33.15 5.88
CA ASP A 434 -3.23 -32.74 4.49
C ASP A 434 -2.77 -31.29 4.32
N ILE A 435 -2.46 -30.88 3.09
CA ILE A 435 -2.17 -29.51 2.68
C ILE A 435 -3.07 -29.18 1.50
N LEU A 436 -3.73 -28.01 1.54
CA LEU A 436 -4.54 -27.53 0.43
C LEU A 436 -3.66 -26.81 -0.61
N PHE A 437 -3.75 -27.22 -1.87
CA PHE A 437 -3.16 -26.55 -3.02
C PHE A 437 -4.25 -25.88 -3.83
N ILE A 438 -4.06 -24.61 -4.19
CA ILE A 438 -4.95 -23.83 -5.08
C ILE A 438 -4.10 -23.25 -6.20
N ASP A 439 -4.51 -23.48 -7.44
CA ASP A 439 -3.92 -22.85 -8.62
C ASP A 439 -4.85 -21.76 -9.17
N ALA A 440 -4.63 -20.51 -8.75
CA ALA A 440 -5.33 -19.35 -9.28
C ALA A 440 -4.53 -18.63 -10.38
N SER A 441 -3.49 -19.26 -10.93
CA SER A 441 -2.57 -18.63 -11.88
C SER A 441 -3.22 -18.22 -13.21
N ALA A 442 -4.33 -18.87 -13.58
CA ALA A 442 -5.12 -18.57 -14.78
C ALA A 442 -6.29 -17.61 -14.53
N ASP A 443 -6.64 -17.35 -13.27
CA ASP A 443 -7.79 -16.54 -12.87
C ASP A 443 -7.42 -15.06 -12.73
N PHE A 444 -7.42 -14.30 -13.83
CA PHE A 444 -7.09 -12.88 -13.80
C PHE A 444 -7.76 -12.08 -14.93
N GLU A 445 -7.83 -10.76 -14.73
CA GLU A 445 -8.15 -9.80 -15.77
C GLU A 445 -6.87 -9.09 -16.23
N LYS A 446 -6.68 -8.97 -17.54
CA LYS A 446 -5.52 -8.28 -18.10
C LYS A 446 -5.77 -6.78 -18.19
N VAL A 447 -5.02 -5.98 -17.45
CA VAL A 447 -5.13 -4.51 -17.45
C VAL A 447 -3.85 -3.90 -18.00
N LYS A 448 -3.87 -3.44 -19.25
CA LYS A 448 -2.69 -2.89 -19.94
C LYS A 448 -1.47 -3.82 -19.88
N THR A 449 -0.52 -3.54 -18.97
CA THR A 449 0.75 -4.26 -18.83
C THR A 449 0.78 -5.19 -17.62
N GLN A 450 -0.31 -5.32 -16.88
CA GLN A 450 -0.38 -6.06 -15.61
C GLN A 450 -1.60 -6.98 -15.57
N ASN A 451 -1.51 -8.04 -14.79
CA ASN A 451 -2.65 -8.89 -14.45
C ASN A 451 -3.23 -8.42 -13.11
N MET A 452 -4.52 -8.56 -12.91
CA MET A 452 -5.25 -8.16 -11.72
C MET A 452 -6.27 -9.24 -11.34
N LEU A 453 -6.46 -9.47 -10.04
CA LEU A 453 -7.56 -10.31 -9.57
C LEU A 453 -8.84 -9.46 -9.48
N SER A 454 -9.92 -9.94 -10.08
CA SER A 454 -11.25 -9.37 -9.83
C SER A 454 -11.78 -9.78 -8.47
N ASP A 455 -12.82 -9.10 -7.98
CA ASP A 455 -13.50 -9.48 -6.73
C ASP A 455 -14.00 -10.92 -6.76
N ALA A 456 -14.43 -11.41 -7.94
CA ALA A 456 -14.84 -12.80 -8.15
C ALA A 456 -13.65 -13.77 -7.98
N ASN A 457 -12.47 -13.44 -8.50
CA ASN A 457 -11.26 -14.24 -8.33
C ASN A 457 -10.84 -14.30 -6.85
N VAL A 458 -10.83 -13.15 -6.16
CA VAL A 458 -10.57 -13.07 -4.72
C VAL A 458 -11.57 -13.93 -3.93
N ALA A 459 -12.86 -13.80 -4.22
CA ALA A 459 -13.91 -14.59 -3.56
C ALA A 459 -13.73 -16.09 -3.79
N LYS A 460 -13.37 -16.52 -5.02
CA LYS A 460 -13.13 -17.92 -5.36
C LYS A 460 -11.95 -18.49 -4.57
N ILE A 461 -10.81 -17.79 -4.52
CA ILE A 461 -9.64 -18.22 -3.74
C ILE A 461 -10.03 -18.41 -2.26
N VAL A 462 -10.70 -17.41 -1.67
CA VAL A 462 -11.05 -17.40 -0.25
C VAL A 462 -12.09 -18.45 0.08
N SER A 463 -13.13 -18.63 -0.75
CA SER A 463 -14.15 -19.67 -0.53
C SER A 463 -13.55 -21.08 -0.65
N THR A 464 -12.70 -21.33 -1.66
CA THR A 464 -12.01 -22.61 -1.83
C THR A 464 -11.11 -22.93 -0.63
N TYR A 465 -10.40 -21.91 -0.11
CA TYR A 465 -9.61 -22.06 1.11
C TYR A 465 -10.47 -22.43 2.33
N ARG A 466 -11.58 -21.72 2.53
CA ARG A 466 -12.49 -21.95 3.67
C ARG A 466 -13.22 -23.28 3.60
N GLU A 467 -13.70 -23.64 2.43
CA GLU A 467 -14.41 -24.90 2.20
C GLU A 467 -13.45 -26.10 2.15
N ARG A 468 -12.16 -25.88 1.90
CA ARG A 468 -11.10 -26.88 1.81
C ARG A 468 -11.50 -28.05 0.92
N LYS A 469 -11.90 -27.75 -0.30
CA LYS A 469 -12.37 -28.77 -1.26
C LYS A 469 -11.37 -28.99 -2.40
N THR A 470 -11.40 -30.19 -2.97
CA THR A 470 -10.77 -30.50 -4.26
C THR A 470 -11.74 -30.09 -5.37
N GLU A 471 -11.23 -29.32 -6.33
CA GLU A 471 -11.94 -28.89 -7.53
C GLU A 471 -11.03 -29.13 -8.75
N ASP A 472 -11.58 -29.78 -9.77
CA ASP A 472 -10.84 -30.14 -10.99
C ASP A 472 -10.14 -28.93 -11.60
N LYS A 473 -8.85 -29.09 -11.96
CA LYS A 473 -7.97 -28.05 -12.54
C LYS A 473 -7.77 -26.80 -11.71
N TYR A 474 -8.25 -26.77 -10.45
CA TYR A 474 -8.18 -25.57 -9.61
C TYR A 474 -7.63 -25.79 -8.21
N SER A 475 -8.08 -26.84 -7.51
CA SER A 475 -7.62 -27.10 -6.15
C SER A 475 -7.55 -28.57 -5.81
N TYR A 476 -6.62 -28.92 -4.92
CA TYR A 476 -6.42 -30.28 -4.46
C TYR A 476 -6.02 -30.33 -2.99
N VAL A 477 -6.68 -31.18 -2.21
CA VAL A 477 -6.34 -31.46 -0.81
C VAL A 477 -5.39 -32.65 -0.79
N ALA A 478 -4.08 -32.38 -0.76
CA ALA A 478 -3.03 -33.39 -0.81
C ALA A 478 -2.76 -34.00 0.56
N PRO A 479 -2.85 -35.32 0.73
CA PRO A 479 -2.41 -35.99 1.95
C PRO A 479 -0.93 -35.73 2.24
N LEU A 480 -0.52 -35.62 3.51
CA LEU A 480 0.90 -35.43 3.86
C LEU A 480 1.81 -36.56 3.35
N SER A 481 1.28 -37.79 3.21
CA SER A 481 2.02 -38.91 2.59
C SER A 481 2.44 -38.60 1.15
N GLU A 482 1.55 -38.03 0.35
CA GLU A 482 1.83 -37.63 -1.02
C GLU A 482 2.84 -36.48 -1.09
N VAL A 483 2.72 -35.51 -0.16
CA VAL A 483 3.70 -34.42 -0.05
C VAL A 483 5.09 -34.95 0.31
N ALA A 484 5.16 -35.95 1.20
CA ALA A 484 6.41 -36.63 1.54
C ALA A 484 7.00 -37.43 0.34
N GLU A 485 6.17 -38.15 -0.42
CA GLU A 485 6.57 -38.87 -1.62
C GLU A 485 7.12 -37.91 -2.70
N ASN A 486 6.63 -36.67 -2.73
CA ASN A 486 7.15 -35.59 -3.58
C ASN A 486 8.39 -34.88 -2.98
N ASP A 487 9.03 -35.45 -1.94
CA ASP A 487 10.19 -34.87 -1.23
C ASP A 487 9.94 -33.43 -0.75
N TYR A 488 8.73 -33.17 -0.25
CA TYR A 488 8.28 -31.85 0.23
C TYR A 488 8.44 -30.74 -0.81
N ASN A 489 8.43 -31.09 -2.09
CA ASN A 489 8.38 -30.17 -3.20
C ASN A 489 6.92 -29.71 -3.38
N LEU A 490 6.67 -28.42 -3.18
CA LEU A 490 5.34 -27.81 -3.19
C LEU A 490 4.96 -27.20 -4.56
N ASN A 491 5.68 -27.55 -5.63
CA ASN A 491 5.36 -27.03 -6.96
C ASN A 491 3.93 -27.43 -7.35
N ILE A 492 3.06 -26.43 -7.51
CA ILE A 492 1.60 -26.60 -7.61
C ILE A 492 1.18 -27.58 -8.71
N PRO A 493 1.77 -27.56 -9.93
CA PRO A 493 1.42 -28.52 -10.99
C PRO A 493 1.68 -30.01 -10.64
N ARG A 494 2.32 -30.32 -9.52
CA ARG A 494 2.45 -31.70 -9.02
C ARG A 494 1.18 -32.20 -8.33
N TYR A 495 0.32 -31.27 -7.90
CA TYR A 495 -0.87 -31.54 -7.11
C TYR A 495 -2.15 -31.12 -7.83
N VAL A 496 -2.11 -30.03 -8.57
CA VAL A 496 -3.23 -29.54 -9.39
C VAL A 496 -2.85 -29.68 -10.85
N ASP A 497 -3.46 -30.64 -11.54
CA ASP A 497 -3.25 -30.84 -12.98
C ASP A 497 -4.14 -29.89 -13.78
N THR A 498 -3.52 -28.85 -14.33
CA THR A 498 -4.19 -27.85 -15.18
C THR A 498 -4.05 -28.18 -16.68
N PHE A 499 -3.52 -29.36 -17.03
CA PHE A 499 -3.32 -29.75 -18.41
C PHE A 499 -4.65 -29.83 -19.16
N GLU A 500 -4.77 -29.14 -20.26
CA GLU A 500 -5.84 -29.27 -21.24
C GLU A 500 -5.32 -30.07 -22.42
N GLU A 501 -5.97 -31.19 -22.73
CA GLU A 501 -5.68 -31.87 -24.00
C GLU A 501 -6.01 -30.89 -25.13
N GLU A 502 -5.00 -30.57 -25.95
CA GLU A 502 -5.25 -29.79 -27.16
C GLU A 502 -6.26 -30.56 -28.02
N GLU A 503 -7.31 -29.88 -28.47
CA GLU A 503 -8.24 -30.46 -29.45
C GLU A 503 -7.43 -30.97 -30.65
N GLN A 504 -7.62 -32.24 -30.98
CA GLN A 504 -6.95 -32.81 -32.14
C GLN A 504 -7.38 -32.02 -33.38
N ILE A 505 -6.42 -31.32 -33.96
CA ILE A 505 -6.65 -30.59 -35.20
C ILE A 505 -6.95 -31.64 -36.29
N ASP A 506 -8.18 -31.63 -36.78
CA ASP A 506 -8.56 -32.44 -37.95
C ASP A 506 -7.89 -31.85 -39.20
N ILE A 507 -6.74 -32.40 -39.52
CA ILE A 507 -5.91 -31.97 -40.64
C ILE A 507 -6.65 -32.06 -41.97
N GLU A 508 -7.54 -33.05 -42.15
CA GLU A 508 -8.31 -33.23 -43.38
C GLU A 508 -9.37 -32.11 -43.50
N ASN A 509 -10.04 -31.74 -42.40
CA ASN A 509 -10.98 -30.65 -42.38
C ASN A 509 -10.30 -29.28 -42.64
N VAL A 510 -9.14 -29.05 -42.01
CA VAL A 510 -8.34 -27.83 -42.24
C VAL A 510 -7.85 -27.76 -43.70
N ALA A 511 -7.40 -28.87 -44.27
CA ALA A 511 -6.97 -28.93 -45.66
C ALA A 511 -8.15 -28.60 -46.62
N THR A 512 -9.33 -29.15 -46.37
CA THR A 512 -10.56 -28.86 -47.14
C THR A 512 -10.94 -27.37 -47.05
N GLN A 513 -10.89 -26.79 -45.84
CA GLN A 513 -11.16 -25.36 -45.65
C GLN A 513 -10.14 -24.46 -46.41
N ILE A 514 -8.87 -24.87 -46.45
CA ILE A 514 -7.83 -24.15 -47.23
C ILE A 514 -8.15 -24.22 -48.72
N GLU A 515 -8.56 -25.40 -49.24
CA GLU A 515 -8.93 -25.56 -50.65
C GLU A 515 -10.17 -24.71 -51.02
N ASP A 516 -11.20 -24.71 -50.17
CA ASP A 516 -12.41 -23.88 -50.37
C ASP A 516 -12.06 -22.38 -50.36
N LEU A 517 -11.29 -21.91 -49.37
CA LEU A 517 -10.83 -20.52 -49.31
C LEU A 517 -9.98 -20.11 -50.51
N ALA A 518 -9.14 -21.02 -51.00
CA ALA A 518 -8.34 -20.77 -52.20
C ALA A 518 -9.21 -20.68 -53.47
N ALA A 519 -10.29 -21.46 -53.55
CA ALA A 519 -11.24 -21.38 -54.64
C ALA A 519 -12.04 -20.04 -54.60
N ASP A 520 -12.53 -19.63 -53.43
CA ASP A 520 -13.22 -18.36 -53.21
C ASP A 520 -12.31 -17.17 -53.52
N LEU A 521 -11.02 -17.24 -53.14
CA LEU A 521 -10.04 -16.20 -53.45
C LEU A 521 -9.90 -16.03 -54.97
N LYS A 522 -9.74 -17.15 -55.71
CA LYS A 522 -9.64 -17.11 -57.19
C LYS A 522 -10.88 -16.56 -57.87
N GLU A 523 -12.07 -16.81 -57.33
CA GLU A 523 -13.32 -16.30 -57.84
C GLU A 523 -13.43 -14.80 -57.61
N ASN A 524 -13.10 -14.35 -56.40
CA ASN A 524 -13.05 -12.92 -56.04
C ASN A 524 -11.99 -12.17 -56.89
N GLU A 525 -10.82 -12.74 -57.13
CA GLU A 525 -9.78 -12.17 -58.00
C GLU A 525 -10.31 -11.97 -59.44
N LYS A 526 -11.02 -12.97 -59.98
CA LYS A 526 -11.65 -12.82 -61.32
C LYS A 526 -12.70 -11.76 -61.37
N LEU A 527 -13.50 -11.64 -60.33
CA LEU A 527 -14.55 -10.62 -60.20
C LEU A 527 -13.92 -9.22 -60.13
N ILE A 528 -12.93 -9.03 -59.31
CA ILE A 528 -12.15 -7.77 -59.19
C ILE A 528 -11.50 -7.43 -60.53
N ALA A 529 -10.88 -8.40 -61.20
CA ALA A 529 -10.27 -8.17 -62.50
C ALA A 529 -11.29 -7.72 -63.56
N SER A 530 -12.54 -8.26 -63.54
CA SER A 530 -13.61 -7.85 -64.42
C SER A 530 -14.02 -6.39 -64.17
N PHE A 531 -14.19 -6.00 -62.92
CA PHE A 531 -14.50 -4.62 -62.54
C PHE A 531 -13.38 -3.65 -62.84
N CYS A 532 -12.11 -4.04 -62.62
CA CYS A 532 -10.98 -3.24 -63.00
C CYS A 532 -10.92 -2.97 -64.52
N LYS A 533 -11.30 -3.98 -65.32
CA LYS A 533 -11.38 -3.85 -66.79
C LYS A 533 -12.50 -2.91 -67.21
N GLU A 534 -13.69 -2.99 -66.61
CA GLU A 534 -14.81 -2.08 -66.86
C GLU A 534 -14.45 -0.62 -66.51
N LEU A 535 -13.74 -0.41 -65.42
CA LEU A 535 -13.29 0.89 -64.94
C LEU A 535 -12.02 1.39 -65.61
N ASN A 536 -11.41 0.60 -66.50
CA ASN A 536 -10.15 0.88 -67.20
C ASN A 536 -9.00 1.22 -66.25
N ILE A 537 -8.91 0.50 -65.10
CA ILE A 537 -7.84 0.61 -64.14
C ILE A 537 -7.03 -0.71 -64.07
N LYS A 538 -5.79 -0.62 -63.58
CA LYS A 538 -4.92 -1.80 -63.42
C LYS A 538 -5.41 -2.67 -62.26
N THR A 539 -5.40 -4.01 -62.44
CA THR A 539 -5.68 -4.97 -61.34
C THR A 539 -4.65 -4.84 -60.20
N PRO A 540 -5.05 -4.98 -58.93
CA PRO A 540 -4.15 -4.84 -57.80
C PRO A 540 -3.24 -6.06 -57.56
N PHE A 541 -3.43 -7.16 -58.29
CA PHE A 541 -2.64 -8.43 -58.24
C PHE A 541 -2.18 -8.89 -59.61
#